data_e6f5976dc9fd7788e86738758874d9fb
#
_entry.id   e6f5976dc9fd7788e86738758874d9fb
#
_cell.length_a   1.000
_cell.length_b   1.000
_cell.length_c   1.000
_cell.angle_alpha   90.00
_cell.angle_beta   90.00
_cell.angle_gamma   90.00
#
_symmetry.space_group_name_H-M   'P 1'
#
loop_
_entity.id
_entity.type
_entity.pdbx_description
1 polymer ?
#
loop_
_entity_poly.entity_id
_entity_poly.type
_entity_poly.pdbx_seq_one_letter_code
_entity_poly.pdbx_strand_id
1 'polypeptide(L)'
;MKHPFQAIPHRQKKSALLILTLLTVLLLFVMNWIGVPLITSIAPAGIVSFEFAGNALRVEEILNSWDHWAQLFASLSLGLDYLFMLVYSSAIALACVMAGDALLGMRWLLPSLGVPLAWGQWTAALFDAVENYALIYILTNGVFSPWPEISRFCATIKFTLIALGMLYSLYGFIGHLANRQQRKMIDLSHP
;
A
#
# COMPACT_ATOMS: atom_id res chain seq x y z
N MET A 1 -0.23 17.08 15.03
CA MET A 1 -0.24 17.43 13.60
C MET A 1 -1.63 17.16 13.05
N LYS A 2 -2.12 17.99 12.09
CA LYS A 2 -3.39 17.70 11.39
C LYS A 2 -3.06 17.07 10.02
N HIS A 3 -3.82 16.06 9.61
CA HIS A 3 -3.70 15.49 8.26
C HIS A 3 -4.66 16.21 7.31
N PRO A 4 -4.27 16.49 6.03
CA PRO A 4 -5.14 17.20 5.07
C PRO A 4 -6.53 16.56 4.93
N PHE A 5 -6.62 15.24 5.00
CA PHE A 5 -7.91 14.53 4.92
C PHE A 5 -8.88 14.80 6.09
N GLN A 6 -8.41 15.38 7.20
CA GLN A 6 -9.31 15.80 8.27
C GLN A 6 -10.16 17.03 7.87
N ALA A 7 -9.64 17.87 6.96
CA ALA A 7 -10.37 19.05 6.47
C ALA A 7 -11.49 18.72 5.47
N ILE A 8 -11.52 17.49 4.92
CA ILE A 8 -12.53 17.07 3.94
C ILE A 8 -13.86 16.78 4.66
N PRO A 9 -15.02 17.28 4.16
CA PRO A 9 -16.33 16.95 4.70
C PRO A 9 -16.61 15.44 4.68
N HIS A 10 -17.31 14.93 5.70
CA HIS A 10 -17.53 13.48 5.89
C HIS A 10 -18.20 12.80 4.68
N ARG A 11 -19.14 13.48 4.00
CA ARG A 11 -19.79 12.96 2.79
C ARG A 11 -18.78 12.77 1.64
N GLN A 12 -17.87 13.71 1.46
CA GLN A 12 -16.85 13.65 0.43
C GLN A 12 -15.78 12.60 0.74
N LYS A 13 -15.41 12.38 2.03
CA LYS A 13 -14.50 11.30 2.44
C LYS A 13 -14.97 9.93 1.97
N LYS A 14 -16.27 9.63 2.07
CA LYS A 14 -16.84 8.35 1.64
C LYS A 14 -16.71 8.14 0.13
N SER A 15 -17.07 9.14 -0.65
CA SER A 15 -16.96 9.08 -2.12
C SER A 15 -15.50 9.00 -2.57
N ALA A 16 -14.62 9.79 -1.95
CA ALA A 16 -13.19 9.75 -2.23
C ALA A 16 -12.57 8.39 -1.88
N LEU A 17 -12.91 7.82 -0.71
CA LEU A 17 -12.44 6.49 -0.34
C LEU A 17 -12.90 5.43 -1.32
N LEU A 18 -14.16 5.45 -1.75
CA LEU A 18 -14.69 4.51 -2.74
C LEU A 18 -13.92 4.61 -4.07
N ILE A 19 -13.75 5.83 -4.59
CA ILE A 19 -13.03 6.06 -5.85
C ILE A 19 -11.58 5.58 -5.74
N LEU A 20 -10.86 5.98 -4.68
CA LEU A 20 -9.48 5.57 -4.46
C LEU A 20 -9.33 4.06 -4.30
N THR A 21 -10.27 3.41 -3.59
CA THR A 21 -10.27 1.94 -3.44
C THR A 21 -10.50 1.25 -4.78
N LEU A 22 -11.47 1.71 -5.58
CA LEU A 22 -11.72 1.15 -6.92
C LEU A 22 -10.53 1.32 -7.85
N LEU A 23 -9.89 2.49 -7.83
CA LEU A 23 -8.65 2.74 -8.59
C LEU A 23 -7.49 1.86 -8.11
N THR A 24 -7.33 1.68 -6.79
CA THR A 24 -6.32 0.78 -6.23
C THR A 24 -6.52 -0.64 -6.71
N VAL A 25 -7.76 -1.16 -6.65
CA VAL A 25 -8.09 -2.52 -7.12
C VAL A 25 -7.86 -2.66 -8.61
N LEU A 26 -8.25 -1.67 -9.41
CA LEU A 26 -8.03 -1.67 -10.86
C LEU A 26 -6.53 -1.70 -11.20
N LEU A 27 -5.74 -0.83 -10.58
CA LEU A 27 -4.29 -0.78 -10.80
C LEU A 27 -3.61 -2.07 -10.33
N LEU A 28 -4.02 -2.61 -9.19
CA LEU A 28 -3.51 -3.88 -8.68
C LEU A 28 -3.81 -5.03 -9.67
N PHE A 29 -5.00 -5.06 -10.26
CA PHE A 29 -5.36 -6.03 -11.28
C PHE A 29 -4.48 -5.90 -12.53
N VAL A 30 -4.29 -4.67 -13.02
CA VAL A 30 -3.42 -4.38 -14.19
C VAL A 30 -1.98 -4.78 -13.91
N MET A 31 -1.44 -4.42 -12.73
CA MET A 31 -0.07 -4.76 -12.34
C MET A 31 0.13 -6.27 -12.20
N ASN A 32 -0.84 -6.99 -11.63
CA ASN A 32 -0.78 -8.45 -11.57
C ASN A 32 -0.79 -9.08 -12.98
N TRP A 33 -1.58 -8.54 -13.90
CA TRP A 33 -1.62 -9.04 -15.29
C TRP A 33 -0.29 -8.77 -16.02
N ILE A 34 0.27 -7.57 -15.88
CA ILE A 34 1.59 -7.19 -16.41
C ILE A 34 2.70 -8.04 -15.78
N GLY A 35 2.57 -8.40 -14.49
CA GLY A 35 3.55 -9.15 -13.72
C GLY A 35 3.61 -10.65 -14.02
N VAL A 36 2.68 -11.22 -14.79
CA VAL A 36 2.68 -12.67 -15.09
C VAL A 36 4.00 -13.17 -15.69
N PRO A 37 4.65 -12.48 -16.65
CA PRO A 37 5.95 -12.93 -17.20
C PRO A 37 7.10 -12.89 -16.19
N LEU A 38 6.95 -12.21 -15.06
CA LEU A 38 7.97 -12.08 -14.02
C LEU A 38 8.01 -13.27 -13.06
N ILE A 39 6.98 -14.14 -13.10
CA ILE A 39 6.88 -15.29 -12.21
C ILE A 39 7.71 -16.43 -12.79
N THR A 40 8.80 -16.77 -12.11
CA THR A 40 9.70 -17.88 -12.49
C THR A 40 9.98 -18.75 -11.25
N SER A 41 10.64 -19.89 -11.44
CA SER A 41 11.10 -20.72 -10.30
C SER A 41 12.10 -19.99 -9.40
N ILE A 42 12.84 -19.04 -9.94
CA ILE A 42 13.81 -18.19 -9.21
C ILE A 42 13.09 -16.99 -8.57
N ALA A 43 12.07 -16.44 -9.21
CA ALA A 43 11.28 -15.30 -8.74
C ALA A 43 9.79 -15.70 -8.58
N PRO A 44 9.42 -16.55 -7.60
CA PRO A 44 8.05 -17.07 -7.47
C PRO A 44 7.00 -16.02 -7.14
N ALA A 45 7.38 -14.88 -6.57
CA ALA A 45 6.51 -13.73 -6.32
C ALA A 45 6.70 -12.62 -7.39
N GLY A 46 7.30 -12.93 -8.56
CA GLY A 46 7.51 -11.97 -9.63
C GLY A 46 8.33 -10.76 -9.18
N ILE A 47 7.78 -9.54 -9.40
CA ILE A 47 8.46 -8.28 -9.05
C ILE A 47 8.79 -8.19 -7.55
N VAL A 48 7.93 -8.72 -6.67
CA VAL A 48 8.15 -8.70 -5.22
C VAL A 48 9.40 -9.53 -4.84
N SER A 49 9.71 -10.60 -5.59
CA SER A 49 10.96 -11.35 -5.40
C SER A 49 12.19 -10.48 -5.69
N PHE A 50 12.08 -9.57 -6.66
CA PHE A 50 13.14 -8.62 -7.02
C PHE A 50 13.31 -7.52 -5.97
N GLU A 51 12.20 -6.97 -5.46
CA GLU A 51 12.17 -5.97 -4.38
C GLU A 51 12.89 -6.48 -3.12
N PHE A 52 12.69 -7.75 -2.77
CA PHE A 52 13.26 -8.38 -1.58
C PHE A 52 14.59 -9.14 -1.82
N ALA A 53 15.18 -9.08 -3.00
CA ALA A 53 16.42 -9.80 -3.32
C ALA A 53 17.57 -9.46 -2.34
N GLY A 54 17.79 -8.18 -2.07
CA GLY A 54 18.62 -7.67 -0.97
C GLY A 54 20.13 -7.85 -1.09
N ASN A 55 20.63 -8.44 -2.19
CA ASN A 55 22.05 -8.52 -2.54
C ASN A 55 22.23 -8.72 -4.05
N ALA A 56 23.42 -8.40 -4.55
CA ALA A 56 23.73 -8.44 -5.98
C ALA A 56 23.56 -9.84 -6.59
N LEU A 57 24.04 -10.89 -5.92
CA LEU A 57 23.96 -12.27 -6.42
C LEU A 57 22.51 -12.69 -6.67
N ARG A 58 21.63 -12.44 -5.71
CA ARG A 58 20.21 -12.81 -5.82
C ARG A 58 19.50 -12.01 -6.90
N VAL A 59 19.85 -10.73 -7.07
CA VAL A 59 19.34 -9.88 -8.15
C VAL A 59 19.76 -10.44 -9.51
N GLU A 60 21.03 -10.80 -9.68
CA GLU A 60 21.54 -11.39 -10.94
C GLU A 60 20.84 -12.71 -11.27
N GLU A 61 20.61 -13.59 -10.29
CA GLU A 61 19.84 -14.82 -10.47
C GLU A 61 18.43 -14.54 -11.00
N ILE A 62 17.74 -13.55 -10.43
CA ILE A 62 16.38 -13.16 -10.83
C ILE A 62 16.42 -12.60 -12.26
N LEU A 63 17.30 -11.64 -12.55
CA LEU A 63 17.41 -11.02 -13.87
C LEU A 63 17.79 -12.03 -14.96
N ASN A 64 18.64 -13.01 -14.65
CA ASN A 64 18.99 -14.09 -15.57
C ASN A 64 17.84 -15.09 -15.80
N SER A 65 16.86 -15.15 -14.88
CA SER A 65 15.65 -15.96 -15.05
C SER A 65 14.57 -15.28 -15.90
N TRP A 66 14.74 -13.98 -16.17
CA TRP A 66 13.84 -13.16 -16.98
C TRP A 66 14.41 -12.97 -18.39
N ASP A 67 13.64 -13.31 -19.40
CA ASP A 67 13.96 -12.96 -20.76
C ASP A 67 13.82 -11.45 -21.02
N HIS A 68 14.17 -11.01 -22.22
CA HIS A 68 14.10 -9.59 -22.59
C HIS A 68 12.68 -9.00 -22.42
N TRP A 69 11.64 -9.78 -22.74
CA TRP A 69 10.26 -9.34 -22.60
C TRP A 69 9.85 -9.20 -21.14
N ALA A 70 10.23 -10.17 -20.29
CA ALA A 70 9.98 -10.08 -18.85
C ALA A 70 10.64 -8.83 -18.24
N GLN A 71 11.89 -8.51 -18.61
CA GLN A 71 12.58 -7.29 -18.14
C GLN A 71 11.86 -6.00 -18.60
N LEU A 72 11.29 -5.96 -19.81
CA LEU A 72 10.45 -4.86 -20.25
C LEU A 72 9.17 -4.74 -19.43
N PHE A 73 8.52 -5.86 -19.12
CA PHE A 73 7.36 -5.88 -18.24
C PHE A 73 7.70 -5.46 -16.81
N ALA A 74 8.88 -5.83 -16.29
CA ALA A 74 9.37 -5.32 -15.01
C ALA A 74 9.50 -3.79 -15.02
N SER A 75 10.12 -3.23 -16.07
CA SER A 75 10.26 -1.78 -16.21
C SER A 75 8.90 -1.07 -16.29
N LEU A 76 7.95 -1.64 -17.04
CA LEU A 76 6.58 -1.12 -17.14
C LEU A 76 5.85 -1.19 -15.80
N SER A 77 5.98 -2.31 -15.07
CA SER A 77 5.40 -2.49 -13.74
C SER A 77 5.92 -1.44 -12.76
N LEU A 78 7.24 -1.24 -12.69
CA LEU A 78 7.87 -0.23 -11.83
C LEU A 78 7.46 1.20 -12.21
N GLY A 79 7.29 1.48 -13.51
CA GLY A 79 6.78 2.77 -13.97
C GLY A 79 5.32 3.02 -13.55
N LEU A 80 4.46 2.01 -13.67
CA LEU A 80 3.06 2.09 -13.28
C LEU A 80 2.90 2.19 -11.75
N ASP A 81 3.84 1.61 -11.01
CA ASP A 81 3.83 1.62 -9.56
C ASP A 81 3.95 3.05 -8.97
N TYR A 82 4.58 4.00 -9.69
CA TYR A 82 4.55 5.42 -9.28
C TYR A 82 3.13 6.00 -9.25
N LEU A 83 2.22 5.55 -10.11
CA LEU A 83 0.82 5.92 -10.02
C LEU A 83 0.12 5.14 -8.90
N PHE A 84 0.39 3.84 -8.80
CA PHE A 84 -0.22 2.95 -7.81
C PHE A 84 0.07 3.41 -6.38
N MET A 85 1.34 3.80 -6.07
CA MET A 85 1.70 4.25 -4.73
C MET A 85 0.98 5.53 -4.29
N LEU A 86 0.69 6.46 -5.21
CA LEU A 86 -0.09 7.66 -4.91
C LEU A 86 -1.55 7.31 -4.57
N VAL A 87 -2.12 6.35 -5.29
CA VAL A 87 -3.53 5.96 -5.13
C VAL A 87 -3.72 5.13 -3.87
N TYR A 88 -2.95 4.02 -3.68
CA TYR A 88 -3.13 3.16 -2.51
C TYR A 88 -2.80 3.88 -1.20
N SER A 89 -1.72 4.67 -1.18
CA SER A 89 -1.34 5.38 0.04
C SER A 89 -2.38 6.41 0.46
N SER A 90 -2.98 7.10 -0.52
CA SER A 90 -4.09 8.03 -0.27
C SER A 90 -5.36 7.31 0.19
N ALA A 91 -5.67 6.15 -0.39
CA ALA A 91 -6.81 5.32 0.03
C ALA A 91 -6.68 4.88 1.50
N ILE A 92 -5.53 4.29 1.85
CA ILE A 92 -5.29 3.78 3.21
C ILE A 92 -5.16 4.94 4.20
N ALA A 93 -4.51 6.05 3.84
CA ALA A 93 -4.41 7.24 4.70
C ALA A 93 -5.81 7.81 5.02
N LEU A 94 -6.68 7.91 4.01
CA LEU A 94 -8.06 8.37 4.20
C LEU A 94 -8.85 7.39 5.07
N ALA A 95 -8.68 6.08 4.86
CA ALA A 95 -9.29 5.05 5.70
C ALA A 95 -8.84 5.13 7.16
N CYS A 96 -7.53 5.38 7.42
CA CYS A 96 -6.99 5.58 8.76
C CYS A 96 -7.61 6.80 9.45
N VAL A 97 -7.75 7.93 8.75
CA VAL A 97 -8.41 9.13 9.30
C VAL A 97 -9.87 8.84 9.63
N MET A 98 -10.60 8.19 8.73
CA MET A 98 -12.01 7.84 8.96
C MET A 98 -12.19 6.82 10.10
N ALA A 99 -11.28 5.86 10.23
CA ALA A 99 -11.24 4.91 11.34
C ALA A 99 -11.04 5.64 12.68
N GLY A 100 -10.08 6.57 12.76
CA GLY A 100 -9.86 7.39 13.96
C GLY A 100 -11.09 8.21 14.35
N ASP A 101 -11.73 8.87 13.37
CA ASP A 101 -12.97 9.63 13.59
C ASP A 101 -14.09 8.71 14.13
N ALA A 102 -14.24 7.50 13.59
CA ALA A 102 -15.24 6.53 14.02
C ALA A 102 -14.98 6.02 15.44
N LEU A 103 -13.74 5.63 15.75
CA LEU A 103 -13.34 5.13 17.07
C LEU A 103 -13.51 6.19 18.15
N LEU A 104 -13.21 7.46 17.85
CA LEU A 104 -13.42 8.60 18.76
C LEU A 104 -14.91 8.74 19.09
N GLY A 105 -15.77 8.71 18.08
CA GLY A 105 -17.24 8.82 18.27
C GLY A 105 -17.86 7.67 19.08
N MET A 106 -17.20 6.51 19.12
CA MET A 106 -17.62 5.32 19.88
C MET A 106 -16.94 5.17 21.24
N ARG A 107 -16.01 6.06 21.58
CA ARG A 107 -15.14 5.96 22.77
C ARG A 107 -14.34 4.65 22.83
N TRP A 108 -13.96 4.12 21.69
CA TRP A 108 -13.08 2.96 21.59
C TRP A 108 -11.61 3.34 21.80
N LEU A 109 -10.75 2.31 21.91
CA LEU A 109 -9.30 2.52 22.12
C LEU A 109 -8.62 3.06 20.86
N LEU A 110 -7.52 3.81 21.05
CA LEU A 110 -6.56 4.23 20.03
C LEU A 110 -7.09 5.15 18.89
N PRO A 111 -8.11 6.02 19.09
CA PRO A 111 -8.56 6.93 18.04
C PRO A 111 -7.45 7.89 17.58
N SER A 112 -6.48 8.21 18.47
CA SER A 112 -5.37 9.10 18.18
C SER A 112 -4.35 8.56 17.17
N LEU A 113 -4.34 7.25 16.90
CA LEU A 113 -3.43 6.64 15.92
C LEU A 113 -3.85 6.88 14.47
N GLY A 114 -5.09 7.28 14.20
CA GLY A 114 -5.58 7.49 12.82
C GLY A 114 -4.75 8.48 12.02
N VAL A 115 -4.37 9.61 12.63
CA VAL A 115 -3.57 10.65 11.97
C VAL A 115 -2.11 10.24 11.78
N PRO A 116 -1.37 9.74 12.79
CA PRO A 116 -0.03 9.23 12.59
C PRO A 116 0.07 8.14 11.53
N LEU A 117 -0.87 7.18 11.54
CA LEU A 117 -0.88 6.10 10.54
C LEU A 117 -1.22 6.61 9.14
N ALA A 118 -2.07 7.64 9.01
CA ALA A 118 -2.33 8.28 7.72
C ALA A 118 -1.07 8.94 7.14
N TRP A 119 -0.29 9.64 7.95
CA TRP A 119 1.03 10.16 7.55
C TRP A 119 2.02 9.04 7.23
N GLY A 120 1.95 7.94 7.98
CA GLY A 120 2.73 6.73 7.71
C GLY A 120 2.51 6.18 6.30
N GLN A 121 1.29 6.29 5.73
CA GLN A 121 1.02 5.83 4.36
C GLN A 121 1.72 6.69 3.30
N TRP A 122 1.77 8.01 3.48
CA TRP A 122 2.53 8.86 2.57
C TRP A 122 4.04 8.67 2.73
N THR A 123 4.49 8.34 3.95
CA THR A 123 5.88 7.92 4.16
C THR A 123 6.16 6.59 3.45
N ALA A 124 5.24 5.62 3.51
CA ALA A 124 5.37 4.36 2.75
C ALA A 124 5.50 4.62 1.24
N ALA A 125 4.70 5.53 0.67
CA ALA A 125 4.83 5.92 -0.74
C ALA A 125 6.18 6.57 -1.08
N LEU A 126 6.80 7.31 -0.17
CA LEU A 126 8.15 7.84 -0.37
C LEU A 126 9.21 6.73 -0.41
N PHE A 127 9.11 5.74 0.50
CA PHE A 127 10.01 4.58 0.47
C PHE A 127 9.79 3.74 -0.81
N ASP A 128 8.56 3.59 -1.25
CA ASP A 128 8.19 2.94 -2.52
C ASP A 128 8.83 3.65 -3.73
N ALA A 129 8.78 4.98 -3.76
CA ALA A 129 9.42 5.76 -4.82
C ALA A 129 10.94 5.56 -4.86
N VAL A 130 11.61 5.50 -3.70
CA VAL A 130 13.05 5.24 -3.61
C VAL A 130 13.38 3.82 -4.03
N GLU A 131 12.57 2.86 -3.62
CA GLU A 131 12.68 1.45 -4.03
C GLU A 131 12.57 1.30 -5.54
N ASN A 132 11.50 1.83 -6.15
CA ASN A 132 11.29 1.78 -7.59
C ASN A 132 12.44 2.43 -8.37
N TYR A 133 12.96 3.55 -7.87
CA TYR A 133 14.14 4.17 -8.45
C TYR A 133 15.35 3.22 -8.40
N ALA A 134 15.60 2.57 -7.27
CA ALA A 134 16.71 1.63 -7.12
C ALA A 134 16.58 0.44 -8.09
N LEU A 135 15.37 -0.13 -8.23
CA LEU A 135 15.12 -1.25 -9.13
C LEU A 135 15.22 -0.85 -10.61
N ILE A 136 14.72 0.32 -10.99
CA ILE A 136 14.88 0.86 -12.35
C ILE A 136 16.37 1.11 -12.65
N TYR A 137 17.11 1.64 -11.67
CA TYR A 137 18.54 1.85 -11.83
C TYR A 137 19.28 0.54 -12.09
N ILE A 138 18.96 -0.52 -11.36
CA ILE A 138 19.51 -1.86 -11.55
C ILE A 138 19.20 -2.38 -12.96
N LEU A 139 17.95 -2.26 -13.42
CA LEU A 139 17.54 -2.73 -14.76
C LEU A 139 18.25 -2.00 -15.90
N THR A 140 18.59 -0.72 -15.71
CA THR A 140 19.17 0.11 -16.79
C THR A 140 20.68 0.20 -16.76
N ASN A 141 21.31 0.08 -15.59
CA ASN A 141 22.75 0.29 -15.42
C ASN A 141 23.50 -0.98 -14.95
N GLY A 142 22.78 -2.04 -14.60
CA GLY A 142 23.36 -3.26 -14.06
C GLY A 142 23.36 -3.33 -12.54
N VAL A 143 23.79 -4.47 -12.02
CA VAL A 143 23.69 -4.81 -10.59
C VAL A 143 24.91 -4.29 -9.84
N PHE A 144 24.75 -3.28 -9.02
CA PHE A 144 25.79 -2.70 -8.18
C PHE A 144 25.27 -2.44 -6.77
N SER A 145 26.08 -2.75 -5.74
CA SER A 145 25.81 -2.28 -4.38
C SER A 145 25.94 -0.73 -4.33
N PRO A 146 25.06 -0.02 -3.60
CA PRO A 146 24.13 -0.54 -2.57
C PRO A 146 22.66 -0.66 -3.04
N TRP A 147 22.37 -0.71 -4.34
CA TRP A 147 20.98 -0.62 -4.82
C TRP A 147 20.07 -1.79 -4.40
N PRO A 148 20.54 -3.09 -4.46
CA PRO A 148 19.72 -4.20 -3.96
C PRO A 148 19.36 -4.10 -2.47
N GLU A 149 20.32 -3.64 -1.66
CA GLU A 149 20.15 -3.45 -0.22
C GLU A 149 19.16 -2.33 0.08
N ILE A 150 19.26 -1.20 -0.66
CA ILE A 150 18.35 -0.06 -0.56
C ILE A 150 16.92 -0.50 -0.91
N SER A 151 16.74 -1.23 -2.02
CA SER A 151 15.44 -1.73 -2.44
C SER A 151 14.80 -2.56 -1.34
N ARG A 152 15.49 -3.59 -0.84
CA ARG A 152 14.98 -4.45 0.25
C ARG A 152 14.65 -3.67 1.51
N PHE A 153 15.48 -2.72 1.90
CA PHE A 153 15.23 -1.89 3.08
C PHE A 153 13.95 -1.06 2.91
N CYS A 154 13.80 -0.39 1.76
CA CYS A 154 12.62 0.41 1.43
C CYS A 154 11.36 -0.46 1.35
N ALA A 155 11.43 -1.63 0.69
CA ALA A 155 10.34 -2.60 0.62
C ALA A 155 9.87 -3.01 2.02
N THR A 156 10.81 -3.35 2.90
CA THR A 156 10.47 -3.77 4.27
C THR A 156 9.70 -2.67 5.01
N ILE A 157 10.15 -1.41 4.92
CA ILE A 157 9.48 -0.29 5.60
C ILE A 157 8.11 -0.03 4.98
N LYS A 158 8.00 0.06 3.64
CA LYS A 158 6.73 0.34 2.98
C LYS A 158 5.66 -0.70 3.33
N PHE A 159 5.98 -2.00 3.22
CA PHE A 159 5.02 -3.06 3.52
C PHE A 159 4.62 -3.10 5.00
N THR A 160 5.55 -2.78 5.91
CA THR A 160 5.23 -2.65 7.34
C THR A 160 4.24 -1.52 7.59
N LEU A 161 4.46 -0.34 7.02
CA LEU A 161 3.56 0.81 7.18
C LEU A 161 2.19 0.56 6.54
N ILE A 162 2.15 -0.07 5.37
CA ILE A 162 0.92 -0.47 4.69
C ILE A 162 0.12 -1.44 5.59
N ALA A 163 0.77 -2.48 6.11
CA ALA A 163 0.12 -3.47 6.96
C ALA A 163 -0.47 -2.83 8.23
N LEU A 164 0.27 -1.95 8.90
CA LEU A 164 -0.21 -1.22 10.07
C LEU A 164 -1.43 -0.33 9.75
N GLY A 165 -1.41 0.38 8.63
CA GLY A 165 -2.53 1.20 8.19
C GLY A 165 -3.78 0.39 7.85
N MET A 166 -3.60 -0.75 7.15
CA MET A 166 -4.69 -1.65 6.81
C MET A 166 -5.32 -2.28 8.05
N LEU A 167 -4.51 -2.80 8.99
CA LEU A 167 -4.99 -3.38 10.25
C LEU A 167 -5.77 -2.37 11.08
N TYR A 168 -5.27 -1.14 11.16
CA TYR A 168 -5.97 -0.07 11.87
C TYR A 168 -7.29 0.33 11.20
N SER A 169 -7.30 0.42 9.88
CA SER A 169 -8.51 0.72 9.10
C SER A 169 -9.56 -0.36 9.27
N LEU A 170 -9.15 -1.64 9.29
CA LEU A 170 -10.03 -2.79 9.55
C LEU A 170 -10.59 -2.74 10.98
N TYR A 171 -9.76 -2.44 11.98
CA TYR A 171 -10.18 -2.27 13.37
C TYR A 171 -11.28 -1.18 13.50
N GLY A 172 -11.07 -0.01 12.88
CA GLY A 172 -12.08 1.06 12.88
C GLY A 172 -13.38 0.67 12.16
N PHE A 173 -13.29 -0.11 11.07
CA PHE A 173 -14.44 -0.62 10.34
C PHE A 173 -15.26 -1.63 11.17
N ILE A 174 -14.61 -2.57 11.84
CA ILE A 174 -15.26 -3.54 12.74
C ILE A 174 -15.98 -2.81 13.86
N GLY A 175 -15.32 -1.83 14.50
CA GLY A 175 -15.94 -1.00 15.52
C GLY A 175 -17.21 -0.30 15.02
N HIS A 176 -17.14 0.29 13.82
CA HIS A 176 -18.30 0.96 13.22
C HIS A 176 -19.48 0.01 12.98
N LEU A 177 -19.22 -1.22 12.51
CA LEU A 177 -20.28 -2.23 12.32
C LEU A 177 -20.91 -2.66 13.65
N ALA A 178 -20.11 -2.94 14.67
CA ALA A 178 -20.59 -3.33 16.00
C ALA A 178 -21.52 -2.26 16.60
N ASN A 179 -21.14 -0.99 16.50
CA ASN A 179 -21.97 0.11 17.00
C ASN A 179 -23.29 0.26 16.24
N ARG A 180 -23.30 0.04 14.92
CA ARG A 180 -24.55 0.06 14.14
C ARG A 180 -25.53 -1.03 14.58
N GLN A 181 -25.04 -2.22 14.91
CA GLN A 181 -25.89 -3.32 15.38
C GLN A 181 -26.49 -3.02 16.76
N GLN A 182 -25.70 -2.49 17.70
CA GLN A 182 -26.19 -2.11 19.02
C GLN A 182 -27.29 -1.05 18.93
N ARG A 183 -27.14 -0.02 18.13
CA ARG A 183 -28.16 1.03 17.93
C ARG A 183 -29.47 0.44 17.40
N LYS A 184 -29.40 -0.45 16.39
CA LYS A 184 -30.60 -1.11 15.85
C LYS A 184 -31.34 -1.96 16.88
N MET A 185 -30.62 -2.65 17.77
CA MET A 185 -31.24 -3.45 18.82
C MET A 185 -31.96 -2.58 19.87
N ILE A 186 -31.36 -1.43 20.22
CA ILE A 186 -31.97 -0.47 21.16
C ILE A 186 -33.24 0.14 20.55
N ASP A 187 -33.23 0.53 19.29
CA ASP A 187 -34.38 1.09 18.58
C ASP A 187 -35.55 0.07 18.48
N LEU A 188 -35.24 -1.23 18.42
CA LEU A 188 -36.28 -2.30 18.40
C LEU A 188 -36.81 -2.67 19.79
N SER A 189 -36.10 -2.33 20.85
CA SER A 189 -36.48 -2.62 22.24
C SER A 189 -37.35 -1.52 22.89
N HIS A 190 -37.49 -0.37 22.22
CA HIS A 190 -38.32 0.76 22.65
C HIS A 190 -39.29 1.11 21.51
N PRO A 191 -40.42 0.38 21.32
CA PRO A 191 -41.46 0.69 20.36
C PRO A 191 -42.27 1.94 20.73
#